data_80bdb1969671047339835a4906a78000
#
_entry.id   80bdb1969671047339835a4906a78000
#
_cell.length_a   1.000
_cell.length_b   1.000
_cell.length_c   1.000
_cell.angle_alpha   90.00
_cell.angle_beta   90.00
_cell.angle_gamma   90.00
#
_symmetry.space_group_name_H-M   'P 1'
#
loop_
_entity.id
_entity.type
_entity.pdbx_description
1 polymer ?
#
loop_
_entity_poly.entity_id
_entity_poly.type
_entity_poly.pdbx_seq_one_letter_code
_entity_poly.pdbx_strand_id
1 'polypeptide(L)'
;MEVHKTIFSPYLAALSHNIAQLLPNDLDYSFLCNSGAEAVEGSIKLAYKYHDGKRKTILHSDISFHGKLLGSASVTASKEVYFKYPQIPNTDSFEYNNIDSVKQKIEEHTKESGKSDVYALIIEPFQTSTFRQCDTKFLQELQKICNENDIILIFDEVYIGWYKTGRMFNFMGHNVLPDILTTSKSFGGGKASISAFVSRT
;
A
#
# COMPACT_ATOMS: atom_id res chain seq x y z
N MET A 1 0.85 19.89 22.66
CA MET A 1 1.18 21.08 21.84
C MET A 1 0.84 20.73 20.40
N GLU A 2 -0.16 21.39 19.83
CA GLU A 2 -0.48 21.22 18.41
C GLU A 2 0.52 22.04 17.58
N VAL A 3 1.09 21.40 16.56
CA VAL A 3 2.05 22.06 15.66
C VAL A 3 1.49 22.00 14.25
N HIS A 4 1.28 23.17 13.65
CA HIS A 4 0.85 23.23 12.26
C HIS A 4 1.92 22.62 11.34
N LYS A 5 1.50 21.87 10.31
CA LYS A 5 2.38 21.12 9.40
C LYS A 5 3.43 21.96 8.65
N THR A 6 3.24 23.28 8.62
CA THR A 6 4.23 24.22 8.05
C THR A 6 5.32 24.63 9.05
N ILE A 7 5.20 24.22 10.32
CA ILE A 7 6.16 24.52 11.37
C ILE A 7 7.00 23.26 11.58
N PHE A 8 8.31 23.41 11.53
CA PHE A 8 9.23 22.31 11.83
C PHE A 8 9.06 21.83 13.28
N SER A 9 8.75 20.56 13.47
CA SER A 9 8.64 19.94 14.78
C SER A 9 9.81 18.96 14.98
N PRO A 10 10.62 19.12 16.03
CA PRO A 10 11.70 18.19 16.32
C PRO A 10 11.20 16.77 16.61
N TYR A 11 9.99 16.63 17.16
CA TYR A 11 9.38 15.32 17.41
C TYR A 11 8.98 14.63 16.11
N LEU A 12 8.43 15.37 15.15
CA LEU A 12 8.10 14.85 13.83
C LEU A 12 9.36 14.41 13.08
N ALA A 13 10.40 15.25 13.11
CA ALA A 13 11.68 14.91 12.48
C ALA A 13 12.33 13.67 13.12
N ALA A 14 12.34 13.58 14.45
CA ALA A 14 12.88 12.43 15.16
C ALA A 14 12.10 11.16 14.85
N LEU A 15 10.76 11.21 14.81
CA LEU A 15 9.93 10.05 14.47
C LEU A 15 10.17 9.60 13.02
N SER A 16 10.20 10.51 12.06
CA SER A 16 10.49 10.20 10.65
C SER A 16 11.88 9.60 10.49
N HIS A 17 12.88 10.16 11.17
CA HIS A 17 14.23 9.61 11.19
C HIS A 17 14.26 8.18 11.76
N ASN A 18 13.60 7.94 12.90
CA ASN A 18 13.55 6.62 13.52
C ASN A 18 12.85 5.59 12.61
N ILE A 19 11.76 5.98 11.92
CA ILE A 19 11.09 5.11 10.96
C ILE A 19 12.06 4.72 9.83
N ALA A 20 12.77 5.68 9.26
CA ALA A 20 13.76 5.44 8.21
C ALA A 20 14.89 4.50 8.67
N GLN A 21 15.33 4.61 9.94
CA GLN A 21 16.37 3.71 10.49
C GLN A 21 15.86 2.26 10.72
N LEU A 22 14.56 2.08 10.86
CA LEU A 22 13.93 0.78 11.11
C LEU A 22 13.55 0.04 9.82
N LEU A 23 13.46 0.76 8.71
CA LEU A 23 13.09 0.21 7.41
C LEU A 23 14.33 -0.07 6.55
N PRO A 24 14.29 -1.06 5.66
CA PRO A 24 15.41 -1.41 4.81
C PRO A 24 15.55 -0.46 3.62
N ASN A 25 16.78 -0.33 3.14
CA ASN A 25 17.17 0.39 1.92
C ASN A 25 16.69 1.85 1.93
N ASP A 26 16.01 2.26 0.87
CA ASP A 26 15.57 3.62 0.58
C ASP A 26 14.08 3.89 0.92
N LEU A 27 13.44 3.04 1.76
CA LEU A 27 12.13 3.32 2.36
C LEU A 27 12.27 4.32 3.51
N ASP A 28 12.50 5.59 3.21
CA ASP A 28 12.90 6.61 4.19
C ASP A 28 12.07 7.90 4.17
N TYR A 29 11.18 8.07 3.20
CA TYR A 29 10.27 9.23 3.13
C TYR A 29 8.93 8.92 3.78
N SER A 30 8.75 9.28 5.04
CA SER A 30 7.50 9.05 5.77
C SER A 30 6.58 10.26 5.76
N PHE A 31 5.29 10.02 5.52
CA PHE A 31 4.22 11.00 5.74
C PHE A 31 3.29 10.50 6.85
N LEU A 32 3.20 11.26 7.95
CA LEU A 32 2.40 10.88 9.11
C LEU A 32 0.94 11.30 8.93
N CYS A 33 0.04 10.41 9.30
CA CYS A 33 -1.42 10.56 9.27
C CYS A 33 -2.02 10.12 10.61
N ASN A 34 -3.35 10.15 10.72
CA ASN A 34 -4.05 9.77 11.95
C ASN A 34 -4.70 8.38 11.87
N SER A 35 -4.93 7.84 10.68
CA SER A 35 -5.58 6.55 10.48
C SER A 35 -4.97 5.76 9.34
N GLY A 36 -5.11 4.43 9.38
CA GLY A 36 -4.65 3.56 8.29
C GLY A 36 -5.31 3.88 6.95
N ALA A 37 -6.61 4.26 6.96
CA ALA A 37 -7.30 4.67 5.76
C ALA A 37 -6.70 5.94 5.14
N GLU A 38 -6.29 6.93 5.96
CA GLU A 38 -5.57 8.11 5.47
C GLU A 38 -4.20 7.77 4.89
N ALA A 39 -3.48 6.82 5.50
CA ALA A 39 -2.20 6.36 4.96
C ALA A 39 -2.38 5.69 3.59
N VAL A 40 -3.43 4.87 3.42
CA VAL A 40 -3.78 4.28 2.12
C VAL A 40 -4.19 5.35 1.10
N GLU A 41 -5.03 6.33 1.47
CA GLU A 41 -5.37 7.47 0.62
C GLU A 41 -4.13 8.23 0.14
N GLY A 42 -3.19 8.48 1.06
CA GLY A 42 -1.93 9.15 0.76
C GLY A 42 -1.08 8.34 -0.22
N SER A 43 -0.96 7.02 0.00
CA SER A 43 -0.19 6.14 -0.89
C SER A 43 -0.78 6.04 -2.31
N ILE A 44 -2.11 5.94 -2.42
CA ILE A 44 -2.81 5.95 -3.72
C ILE A 44 -2.52 7.27 -4.47
N LYS A 45 -2.63 8.42 -3.79
CA LYS A 45 -2.37 9.74 -4.38
C LYS A 45 -0.91 9.90 -4.80
N LEU A 46 0.03 9.42 -3.98
CA LEU A 46 1.46 9.48 -4.30
C LEU A 46 1.77 8.64 -5.55
N ALA A 47 1.30 7.39 -5.59
CA ALA A 47 1.47 6.50 -6.73
C ALA A 47 0.84 7.06 -8.02
N TYR A 48 -0.36 7.64 -7.93
CA TYR A 48 -1.00 8.30 -9.08
C TYR A 48 -0.18 9.49 -9.59
N LYS A 49 0.35 10.30 -8.67
CA LYS A 49 1.16 11.48 -9.01
C LYS A 49 2.52 11.10 -9.60
N TYR A 50 3.12 9.99 -9.21
CA TYR A 50 4.37 9.49 -9.78
C TYR A 50 4.28 9.36 -11.31
N HIS A 51 3.15 8.94 -11.83
CA HIS A 51 2.89 8.84 -13.26
C HIS A 51 2.30 10.11 -13.89
N ASP A 52 2.35 11.26 -13.22
CA ASP A 52 1.73 12.54 -13.68
C ASP A 52 0.24 12.41 -14.06
N GLY A 53 -0.48 11.46 -13.48
CA GLY A 53 -1.86 11.17 -13.83
C GLY A 53 -2.08 10.57 -15.21
N LYS A 54 -1.03 10.10 -15.88
CA LYS A 54 -1.10 9.53 -17.24
C LYS A 54 -1.63 8.10 -17.25
N ARG A 55 -1.54 7.39 -16.14
CA ARG A 55 -2.10 6.07 -15.92
C ARG A 55 -3.32 6.16 -15.02
N LYS A 56 -4.31 5.29 -15.19
CA LYS A 56 -5.62 5.46 -14.55
C LYS A 56 -6.03 4.33 -13.62
N THR A 57 -5.48 3.13 -13.80
CA THR A 57 -5.95 1.92 -13.13
C THR A 57 -5.11 1.62 -11.89
N ILE A 58 -5.77 1.23 -10.80
CA ILE A 58 -5.15 0.61 -9.63
C ILE A 58 -5.68 -0.80 -9.44
N LEU A 59 -4.77 -1.75 -9.21
CA LEU A 59 -5.11 -3.15 -8.93
C LEU A 59 -5.10 -3.42 -7.43
N HIS A 60 -6.04 -4.25 -6.96
CA HIS A 60 -6.09 -4.74 -5.59
C HIS A 60 -6.45 -6.23 -5.56
N SER A 61 -6.24 -6.94 -4.45
CA SER A 61 -6.67 -8.33 -4.36
C SER A 61 -8.17 -8.47 -4.14
N ASP A 62 -8.74 -9.60 -4.56
CA ASP A 62 -10.16 -9.95 -4.43
C ASP A 62 -10.63 -10.20 -2.99
N ILE A 63 -9.69 -10.29 -2.04
CA ILE A 63 -9.98 -10.46 -0.59
C ILE A 63 -9.35 -9.34 0.25
N SER A 64 -9.23 -8.13 -0.25
CA SER A 64 -8.56 -7.01 0.43
C SER A 64 -9.46 -6.21 1.38
N PHE A 65 -8.81 -5.57 2.37
CA PHE A 65 -9.45 -4.52 3.19
C PHE A 65 -8.44 -3.40 3.47
N HIS A 66 -8.62 -2.25 2.83
CA HIS A 66 -7.69 -1.12 2.90
C HIS A 66 -8.24 0.12 3.61
N GLY A 67 -9.50 0.08 4.03
CA GLY A 67 -10.12 1.18 4.78
C GLY A 67 -11.50 1.58 4.27
N LYS A 68 -12.01 2.70 4.78
CA LYS A 68 -13.40 3.14 4.56
C LYS A 68 -13.51 4.58 4.04
N LEU A 69 -12.41 5.23 3.65
CA LEU A 69 -12.43 6.49 2.91
C LEU A 69 -12.64 6.20 1.42
N LEU A 70 -12.88 7.23 0.60
CA LEU A 70 -13.28 7.00 -0.80
C LEU A 70 -12.29 6.17 -1.59
N GLY A 71 -11.02 6.50 -1.57
CA GLY A 71 -9.99 5.75 -2.29
C GLY A 71 -9.70 4.40 -1.64
N SER A 72 -9.51 4.35 -0.33
CA SER A 72 -9.20 3.12 0.39
C SER A 72 -10.34 2.10 0.36
N ALA A 73 -11.60 2.56 0.37
CA ALA A 73 -12.76 1.69 0.17
C ALA A 73 -12.86 1.18 -1.28
N SER A 74 -12.43 1.99 -2.25
CA SER A 74 -12.49 1.60 -3.66
C SER A 74 -11.55 0.46 -4.02
N VAL A 75 -10.47 0.27 -3.26
CA VAL A 75 -9.53 -0.86 -3.38
C VAL A 75 -9.77 -1.95 -2.34
N THR A 76 -10.88 -1.88 -1.60
CA THR A 76 -11.35 -2.93 -0.67
C THR A 76 -12.25 -3.92 -1.42
N ALA A 77 -12.05 -5.22 -1.20
CA ALA A 77 -12.90 -6.26 -1.76
C ALA A 77 -14.35 -6.15 -1.28
N SER A 78 -15.31 -6.60 -2.12
CA SER A 78 -16.74 -6.55 -1.81
C SER A 78 -17.26 -5.16 -1.44
N LYS A 79 -16.64 -4.12 -1.95
CA LYS A 79 -16.98 -2.71 -1.68
C LYS A 79 -18.43 -2.37 -2.03
N GLU A 80 -18.98 -2.99 -3.05
CA GLU A 80 -20.37 -2.80 -3.50
C GLU A 80 -21.38 -3.27 -2.44
N VAL A 81 -20.99 -4.23 -1.61
CA VAL A 81 -21.81 -4.75 -0.51
C VAL A 81 -21.70 -3.87 0.73
N TYR A 82 -20.47 -3.49 1.08
CA TYR A 82 -20.18 -2.77 2.33
C TYR A 82 -20.30 -1.25 2.20
N PHE A 83 -19.95 -0.69 1.04
CA PHE A 83 -19.79 0.75 0.82
C PHE A 83 -20.68 1.24 -0.31
N LYS A 84 -21.93 1.61 0.02
CA LYS A 84 -22.91 2.12 -0.94
C LYS A 84 -22.74 3.63 -1.20
N TYR A 85 -21.52 4.07 -1.50
CA TYR A 85 -21.21 5.45 -1.87
C TYR A 85 -20.28 5.48 -3.09
N PRO A 86 -20.11 6.64 -3.74
CA PRO A 86 -19.26 6.74 -4.92
C PRO A 86 -17.84 6.23 -4.67
N GLN A 87 -17.30 5.49 -5.63
CA GLN A 87 -15.95 4.94 -5.62
C GLN A 87 -15.06 5.75 -6.55
N ILE A 88 -13.74 5.71 -6.36
CA ILE A 88 -12.82 6.19 -7.39
C ILE A 88 -12.91 5.27 -8.62
N PRO A 89 -12.85 5.84 -9.84
CA PRO A 89 -12.93 5.04 -11.07
C PRO A 89 -11.68 4.17 -11.28
N ASN A 90 -11.82 3.19 -12.17
CA ASN A 90 -10.71 2.37 -12.68
C ASN A 90 -9.97 1.59 -11.58
N THR A 91 -10.71 0.97 -10.68
CA THR A 91 -10.19 -0.07 -9.79
C THR A 91 -10.54 -1.44 -10.34
N ASP A 92 -9.59 -2.37 -10.35
CA ASP A 92 -9.83 -3.76 -10.75
C ASP A 92 -9.13 -4.73 -9.78
N SER A 93 -9.61 -5.97 -9.74
CA SER A 93 -9.12 -6.95 -8.79
C SER A 93 -8.49 -8.16 -9.46
N PHE A 94 -7.48 -8.72 -8.79
CA PHE A 94 -6.84 -9.99 -9.12
C PHE A 94 -7.04 -10.99 -7.98
N GLU A 95 -6.95 -12.29 -8.30
CA GLU A 95 -7.05 -13.36 -7.31
C GLU A 95 -5.83 -13.34 -6.36
N TYR A 96 -6.10 -13.35 -5.04
CA TYR A 96 -5.08 -13.30 -4.01
C TYR A 96 -4.09 -14.46 -4.12
N ASN A 97 -2.80 -14.16 -4.09
CA ASN A 97 -1.69 -15.13 -4.18
C ASN A 97 -1.65 -15.90 -5.52
N ASN A 98 -2.22 -15.34 -6.59
CA ASN A 98 -2.21 -15.90 -7.94
C ASN A 98 -1.51 -14.95 -8.92
N ILE A 99 -0.26 -15.27 -9.28
CA ILE A 99 0.56 -14.41 -10.14
C ILE A 99 0.06 -14.36 -11.59
N ASP A 100 -0.57 -15.40 -12.07
CA ASP A 100 -1.09 -15.44 -13.44
C ASP A 100 -2.33 -14.53 -13.55
N SER A 101 -3.15 -14.44 -12.49
CA SER A 101 -4.22 -13.46 -12.40
C SER A 101 -3.70 -12.03 -12.43
N VAL A 102 -2.59 -11.73 -11.74
CA VAL A 102 -1.94 -10.40 -11.80
C VAL A 102 -1.48 -10.08 -13.22
N LYS A 103 -0.79 -11.02 -13.90
CA LYS A 103 -0.32 -10.84 -15.28
C LYS A 103 -1.47 -10.57 -16.23
N GLN A 104 -2.53 -11.37 -16.14
CA GLN A 104 -3.74 -11.20 -16.93
C GLN A 104 -4.33 -9.79 -16.75
N LYS A 105 -4.46 -9.32 -15.50
CA LYS A 105 -4.99 -7.97 -15.22
C LYS A 105 -4.11 -6.84 -15.77
N ILE A 106 -2.81 -6.97 -15.68
CA ILE A 106 -1.89 -6.00 -16.29
C ILE A 106 -2.04 -5.99 -17.82
N GLU A 107 -2.18 -7.16 -18.46
CA GLU A 107 -2.39 -7.27 -19.89
C GLU A 107 -3.73 -6.64 -20.33
N GLU A 108 -4.82 -6.93 -19.62
CA GLU A 108 -6.16 -6.34 -19.86
C GLU A 108 -6.14 -4.80 -19.83
N HIS A 109 -5.26 -4.21 -18.99
CA HIS A 109 -5.07 -2.77 -18.86
C HIS A 109 -3.84 -2.25 -19.63
N THR A 110 -3.30 -3.02 -20.56
CA THR A 110 -2.18 -2.58 -21.41
C THR A 110 -2.74 -1.99 -22.72
N LYS A 111 -2.30 -0.75 -23.03
CA LYS A 111 -2.71 -0.03 -24.25
C LYS A 111 -2.11 -0.68 -25.50
N GLU A 112 -2.68 -0.39 -26.67
CA GLU A 112 -2.14 -0.81 -27.98
C GLU A 112 -0.67 -0.38 -28.18
N SER A 113 -0.23 0.69 -27.49
CA SER A 113 1.17 1.14 -27.47
C SER A 113 2.13 0.23 -26.69
N GLY A 114 1.63 -0.85 -26.07
CA GLY A 114 2.39 -1.75 -25.20
C GLY A 114 2.68 -1.18 -23.80
N LYS A 115 2.12 -0.02 -23.43
CA LYS A 115 2.30 0.59 -22.11
C LYS A 115 1.12 0.26 -21.21
N SER A 116 1.41 -0.20 -19.99
CA SER A 116 0.40 -0.44 -18.97
C SER A 116 -0.30 0.85 -18.56
N ASP A 117 -1.62 0.81 -18.38
CA ASP A 117 -2.43 1.88 -17.77
C ASP A 117 -2.54 1.73 -16.25
N VAL A 118 -1.94 0.68 -15.68
CA VAL A 118 -1.88 0.44 -14.24
C VAL A 118 -0.81 1.34 -13.62
N TYR A 119 -1.22 2.22 -12.68
CA TYR A 119 -0.27 3.07 -11.96
C TYR A 119 0.22 2.45 -10.66
N ALA A 120 -0.61 1.61 -10.01
CA ALA A 120 -0.24 0.96 -8.76
C ALA A 120 -0.94 -0.39 -8.58
N LEU A 121 -0.34 -1.22 -7.74
CA LEU A 121 -0.93 -2.43 -7.19
C LEU A 121 -0.81 -2.39 -5.68
N ILE A 122 -1.93 -2.54 -4.97
CA ILE A 122 -1.97 -2.58 -3.51
C ILE A 122 -2.38 -3.96 -3.00
N ILE A 123 -1.68 -4.47 -2.00
CA ILE A 123 -1.95 -5.77 -1.40
C ILE A 123 -1.57 -5.80 0.09
N GLU A 124 -2.32 -6.57 0.88
CA GLU A 124 -1.93 -7.01 2.22
C GLU A 124 -1.08 -8.28 2.07
N PRO A 125 0.24 -8.30 2.37
CA PRO A 125 1.06 -9.53 2.32
C PRO A 125 0.53 -10.65 3.21
N PHE A 126 -0.18 -10.28 4.28
CA PHE A 126 -0.98 -11.16 5.12
C PHE A 126 -2.38 -10.55 5.27
N GLN A 127 -3.38 -11.18 4.69
CA GLN A 127 -4.75 -10.70 4.74
C GLN A 127 -5.45 -11.22 6.01
N THR A 128 -5.78 -10.30 6.91
CA THR A 128 -6.17 -10.64 8.28
C THR A 128 -7.61 -11.12 8.44
N SER A 129 -8.53 -10.73 7.58
CA SER A 129 -9.94 -11.17 7.68
C SER A 129 -10.10 -12.65 7.30
N THR A 130 -9.25 -13.16 6.41
CA THR A 130 -9.26 -14.54 5.93
C THR A 130 -8.11 -15.38 6.50
N PHE A 131 -7.19 -14.76 7.25
CA PHE A 131 -5.95 -15.37 7.75
C PHE A 131 -5.10 -16.02 6.66
N ARG A 132 -5.10 -15.44 5.45
CA ARG A 132 -4.29 -15.91 4.33
C ARG A 132 -3.01 -15.08 4.22
N GLN A 133 -1.90 -15.77 3.98
CA GLN A 133 -0.59 -15.15 3.73
C GLN A 133 -0.17 -15.39 2.29
N CYS A 134 0.44 -14.38 1.67
CA CYS A 134 1.10 -14.54 0.39
C CYS A 134 2.35 -15.41 0.50
N ASP A 135 2.57 -16.26 -0.48
CA ASP A 135 3.81 -17.03 -0.60
C ASP A 135 4.98 -16.12 -0.95
N THR A 136 6.16 -16.45 -0.42
CA THR A 136 7.40 -15.71 -0.72
C THR A 136 7.65 -15.63 -2.23
N LYS A 137 7.43 -16.73 -2.95
CA LYS A 137 7.60 -16.77 -4.41
C LYS A 137 6.63 -15.82 -5.12
N PHE A 138 5.37 -15.79 -4.69
CA PHE A 138 4.38 -14.84 -5.24
C PHE A 138 4.82 -13.40 -5.04
N LEU A 139 5.23 -13.01 -3.82
CA LEU A 139 5.64 -11.63 -3.52
C LEU A 139 6.89 -11.22 -4.33
N GLN A 140 7.86 -12.13 -4.51
CA GLN A 140 9.06 -11.88 -5.32
C GLN A 140 8.72 -11.70 -6.80
N GLU A 141 7.88 -12.56 -7.36
CA GLU A 141 7.40 -12.41 -8.74
C GLU A 141 6.55 -11.16 -8.92
N LEU A 142 5.71 -10.83 -7.93
CA LEU A 142 4.90 -9.61 -7.92
C LEU A 142 5.77 -8.36 -8.00
N GLN A 143 6.79 -8.26 -7.13
CA GLN A 143 7.74 -7.14 -7.17
C GLN A 143 8.44 -7.05 -8.52
N LYS A 144 8.90 -8.19 -9.07
CA LYS A 144 9.56 -8.22 -10.38
C LYS A 144 8.63 -7.69 -11.48
N ILE A 145 7.40 -8.17 -11.54
CA ILE A 145 6.41 -7.75 -12.55
C ILE A 145 6.07 -6.26 -12.40
N CYS A 146 5.89 -5.78 -11.17
CA CYS A 146 5.65 -4.36 -10.93
C CYS A 146 6.82 -3.50 -11.45
N ASN A 147 8.06 -3.89 -11.17
CA ASN A 147 9.25 -3.19 -11.66
C ASN A 147 9.36 -3.20 -13.20
N GLU A 148 9.11 -4.34 -13.83
CA GLU A 148 9.18 -4.51 -15.30
C GLU A 148 8.12 -3.66 -16.02
N ASN A 149 6.98 -3.40 -15.39
CA ASN A 149 5.87 -2.62 -15.95
C ASN A 149 5.79 -1.19 -15.42
N ASP A 150 6.76 -0.76 -14.59
CA ASP A 150 6.75 0.56 -13.95
C ASP A 150 5.43 0.80 -13.18
N ILE A 151 5.02 -0.18 -12.36
CA ILE A 151 3.82 -0.17 -11.51
C ILE A 151 4.27 0.02 -10.07
N ILE A 152 3.72 0.99 -9.35
CA ILE A 152 4.02 1.23 -7.94
C ILE A 152 3.44 0.12 -7.07
N LEU A 153 4.30 -0.62 -6.39
CA LEU A 153 3.91 -1.68 -5.46
C LEU A 153 3.67 -1.12 -4.06
N ILE A 154 2.44 -1.23 -3.57
CA ILE A 154 2.03 -0.77 -2.24
C ILE A 154 1.75 -1.98 -1.36
N PHE A 155 2.50 -2.13 -0.26
CA PHE A 155 2.18 -3.10 0.78
C PHE A 155 1.39 -2.44 1.90
N ASP A 156 0.20 -2.96 2.15
CA ASP A 156 -0.61 -2.55 3.28
C ASP A 156 -0.32 -3.44 4.49
N GLU A 157 0.47 -2.91 5.40
CA GLU A 157 0.77 -3.55 6.68
C GLU A 157 0.16 -2.79 7.88
N VAL A 158 -0.93 -2.08 7.63
CA VAL A 158 -1.71 -1.36 8.66
C VAL A 158 -2.08 -2.29 9.83
N TYR A 159 -2.41 -3.54 9.54
CA TYR A 159 -2.78 -4.49 10.58
C TYR A 159 -1.59 -5.32 11.08
N ILE A 160 -0.81 -5.90 10.18
CA ILE A 160 0.18 -6.94 10.51
C ILE A 160 1.56 -6.39 10.89
N GLY A 161 1.84 -5.14 10.60
CA GLY A 161 3.10 -4.50 10.99
C GLY A 161 3.35 -4.52 12.51
N TRP A 162 4.55 -4.14 12.91
CA TRP A 162 4.96 -4.03 14.30
C TRP A 162 4.98 -5.39 15.04
N TYR A 163 5.74 -6.33 14.47
CA TYR A 163 6.06 -7.65 15.03
C TYR A 163 4.90 -8.66 15.16
N LYS A 164 3.71 -8.42 14.60
CA LYS A 164 2.62 -9.40 14.69
C LYS A 164 2.91 -10.72 13.97
N THR A 165 3.79 -10.71 12.97
CA THR A 165 4.22 -11.91 12.23
C THR A 165 5.60 -12.40 12.66
N GLY A 166 6.16 -11.91 13.79
CA GLY A 166 7.51 -12.23 14.25
C GLY A 166 8.61 -11.40 13.57
N ARG A 167 8.25 -10.54 12.62
CA ARG A 167 9.11 -9.55 11.98
C ARG A 167 8.51 -8.16 12.18
N MET A 168 9.34 -7.12 12.16
CA MET A 168 8.86 -5.75 12.33
C MET A 168 7.77 -5.42 11.30
N PHE A 169 8.03 -5.73 10.04
CA PHE A 169 7.04 -5.78 8.97
C PHE A 169 7.11 -7.14 8.27
N ASN A 170 5.98 -7.64 7.80
CA ASN A 170 5.87 -8.97 7.21
C ASN A 170 6.77 -9.13 5.97
N PHE A 171 6.81 -8.12 5.11
CA PHE A 171 7.60 -8.15 3.87
C PHE A 171 9.09 -8.41 4.12
N MET A 172 9.63 -8.00 5.26
CA MET A 172 11.04 -8.23 5.62
C MET A 172 11.43 -9.71 5.74
N GLY A 173 10.43 -10.60 5.88
CA GLY A 173 10.65 -12.05 5.89
C GLY A 173 10.71 -12.70 4.51
N HIS A 174 10.41 -11.95 3.45
CA HIS A 174 10.22 -12.49 2.10
C HIS A 174 11.29 -12.05 1.08
N ASN A 175 12.26 -11.26 1.53
CA ASN A 175 13.29 -10.66 0.66
C ASN A 175 12.68 -9.91 -0.53
N VAL A 176 11.69 -9.09 -0.24
CA VAL A 176 11.01 -8.17 -1.15
C VAL A 176 10.97 -6.78 -0.57
N LEU A 177 10.81 -5.77 -1.43
CA LEU A 177 10.75 -4.37 -1.03
C LEU A 177 9.61 -3.67 -1.78
N PRO A 178 8.58 -3.14 -1.11
CA PRO A 178 7.56 -2.33 -1.77
C PRO A 178 8.12 -0.95 -2.11
N ASP A 179 7.45 -0.25 -3.05
CA ASP A 179 7.71 1.17 -3.31
C ASP A 179 7.08 2.05 -2.24
N ILE A 180 5.93 1.61 -1.70
CA ILE A 180 5.23 2.30 -0.61
C ILE A 180 4.75 1.26 0.42
N LEU A 181 5.01 1.56 1.69
CA LEU A 181 4.51 0.81 2.84
C LEU A 181 3.47 1.65 3.58
N THR A 182 2.30 1.08 3.93
CA THR A 182 1.35 1.73 4.85
C THR A 182 1.36 1.04 6.21
N THR A 183 1.29 1.83 7.28
CA THR A 183 1.29 1.33 8.66
C THR A 183 0.41 2.15 9.59
N SER A 184 -0.16 1.51 10.61
CA SER A 184 -1.04 2.12 11.62
C SER A 184 -1.21 1.18 12.82
N LYS A 185 -2.37 1.21 13.46
CA LYS A 185 -2.79 0.33 14.58
C LYS A 185 -1.72 0.21 15.68
N SER A 186 -0.92 -0.85 15.67
CA SER A 186 0.14 -1.06 16.68
C SER A 186 1.22 0.03 16.67
N PHE A 187 1.32 0.81 15.62
CA PHE A 187 2.22 1.97 15.56
C PHE A 187 1.98 2.97 16.69
N GLY A 188 0.71 3.21 17.05
CA GLY A 188 0.33 4.09 18.15
C GLY A 188 0.34 3.43 19.53
N GLY A 189 0.81 2.18 19.67
CA GLY A 189 0.84 1.44 20.94
C GLY A 189 -0.53 1.23 21.55
N GLY A 190 -1.61 1.29 20.76
CA GLY A 190 -2.99 1.17 21.21
C GLY A 190 -3.55 2.41 21.93
N LYS A 191 -2.78 3.50 22.02
CA LYS A 191 -3.16 4.72 22.75
C LYS A 191 -3.23 5.96 21.86
N ALA A 192 -2.44 6.03 20.79
CA ALA A 192 -2.41 7.15 19.88
C ALA A 192 -3.01 6.79 18.52
N SER A 193 -3.82 7.69 17.97
CA SER A 193 -4.23 7.62 16.56
C SER A 193 -3.09 8.15 15.72
N ILE A 194 -2.26 7.23 15.22
CA ILE A 194 -1.15 7.56 14.34
C ILE A 194 -1.01 6.51 13.25
N SER A 195 -0.67 6.95 12.08
CA SER A 195 -0.38 6.12 10.92
C SER A 195 0.69 6.78 10.06
N ALA A 196 1.22 6.05 9.11
CA ALA A 196 2.11 6.59 8.11
C ALA A 196 1.98 5.81 6.80
N PHE A 197 2.31 6.48 5.71
CA PHE A 197 2.84 5.80 4.54
C PHE A 197 4.30 6.20 4.36
N VAL A 198 5.12 5.25 3.94
CA VAL A 198 6.57 5.44 3.76
C VAL A 198 6.90 5.03 2.34
N SER A 199 7.54 5.91 1.59
CA SER A 199 7.93 5.66 0.21
C SER A 199 9.45 5.61 0.07
N ARG A 200 9.85 4.98 -1.01
CA ARG A 200 11.22 5.08 -1.54
C ARG A 200 11.43 6.45 -2.18
N THR A 201 12.70 6.79 -2.40
CA THR A 201 13.15 8.00 -3.12
C THR A 201 12.69 7.98 -4.57
#